data_12bb8709ba8ce6afc1baa2389a27c610
#
_entry.id   12bb8709ba8ce6afc1baa2389a27c610
#
_cell.length_a   1.000
_cell.length_b   1.000
_cell.length_c   1.000
_cell.angle_alpha   90.00
_cell.angle_beta   90.00
_cell.angle_gamma   90.00
#
_symmetry.space_group_name_H-M   'P 1'
#
loop_
_entity.id
_entity.type
_entity.pdbx_description
1 polymer ?
#
loop_
_entity_poly.entity_id
_entity_poly.type
_entity_poly.pdbx_seq_one_letter_code
_entity_poly.pdbx_strand_id
1 'polypeptide(L)'
;MIRSKKLIVLISFLFISACSSVPKNTANSCSIFSEKYFWYKHAKKTEKKWGTPIYLQLAIIKMESDFDWLAKPQRQKIFKVIPYKRPSSSFGYSQAVKGTWKQYKDETGNKFAS
;
A
#
# COMPACT_ATOMS: atom_id res chain seq x y z
N MET A 1 -1.68 6.00 40.84
CA MET A 1 -1.72 6.95 39.73
C MET A 1 -0.59 6.76 38.71
N ILE A 2 0.66 6.57 39.10
CA ILE A 2 1.82 6.34 38.20
C ILE A 2 1.77 4.98 37.48
N ARG A 3 1.26 3.92 38.13
CA ARG A 3 1.10 2.58 37.53
C ARG A 3 0.14 2.54 36.36
N SER A 4 -0.96 3.29 36.43
CA SER A 4 -1.96 3.38 35.36
C SER A 4 -1.41 4.08 34.11
N LYS A 5 -0.65 5.16 34.27
CA LYS A 5 -0.03 5.88 33.14
C LYS A 5 1.02 5.04 32.41
N LYS A 6 1.82 4.24 33.16
CA LYS A 6 2.79 3.31 32.57
C LYS A 6 2.11 2.18 31.79
N LEU A 7 0.98 1.69 32.30
CA LEU A 7 0.19 0.66 31.60
C LEU A 7 -0.41 1.18 30.29
N ILE A 8 -0.94 2.41 30.29
CA ILE A 8 -1.50 3.05 29.08
C ILE A 8 -0.41 3.27 28.04
N VAL A 9 0.78 3.71 28.42
CA VAL A 9 1.92 3.87 27.51
C VAL A 9 2.37 2.53 26.93
N LEU A 10 2.38 1.47 27.74
CA LEU A 10 2.74 0.12 27.29
C LEU A 10 1.74 -0.44 26.29
N ILE A 11 0.44 -0.23 26.55
CA ILE A 11 -0.65 -0.63 25.64
C ILE A 11 -0.60 0.18 24.33
N SER A 12 -0.30 1.49 24.41
CA SER A 12 -0.14 2.33 23.21
C SER A 12 1.02 1.87 22.33
N PHE A 13 2.10 1.33 22.90
CA PHE A 13 3.25 0.81 22.13
C PHE A 13 2.96 -0.51 21.41
N LEU A 14 1.99 -1.31 21.90
CA LEU A 14 1.59 -2.57 21.25
C LEU A 14 0.79 -2.37 19.97
N PHE A 15 0.18 -1.21 19.75
CA PHE A 15 -0.61 -0.92 18.55
C PHE A 15 0.20 -0.39 17.36
N ILE A 16 1.50 -0.13 17.53
CA ILE A 16 2.35 0.43 16.45
C ILE A 16 2.86 -0.66 15.48
N SER A 17 2.63 -1.94 15.78
CA SER A 17 3.12 -3.06 14.96
C SER A 17 2.23 -3.43 13.77
N ALA A 18 1.23 -2.63 13.42
CA ALA A 18 0.38 -2.85 12.27
C ALA A 18 0.98 -2.30 10.96
N CYS A 19 2.31 -2.36 10.82
CA CYS A 19 2.95 -2.09 9.54
C CYS A 19 2.54 -3.17 8.53
N SER A 20 1.92 -2.77 7.43
CA SER A 20 1.61 -3.67 6.33
C SER A 20 2.92 -4.19 5.73
N SER A 21 3.34 -5.38 6.13
CA SER A 21 4.52 -6.03 5.55
C SER A 21 4.23 -6.59 4.17
N VAL A 22 5.25 -6.67 3.32
CA VAL A 22 5.17 -7.40 2.05
C VAL A 22 4.87 -8.88 2.33
N PRO A 23 3.95 -9.54 1.59
CA PRO A 23 3.69 -10.96 1.74
C PRO A 23 4.96 -11.80 1.52
N LYS A 24 5.14 -12.85 2.29
CA LYS A 24 6.33 -13.72 2.22
C LYS A 24 6.44 -14.46 0.89
N ASN A 25 5.32 -14.89 0.33
CA ASN A 25 5.27 -15.59 -0.96
C ASN A 25 4.33 -14.85 -1.92
N THR A 26 4.91 -13.99 -2.75
CA THR A 26 4.18 -13.19 -3.74
C THR A 26 3.95 -13.90 -5.07
N ALA A 27 4.46 -15.12 -5.23
CA ALA A 27 4.28 -15.92 -6.44
C ALA A 27 2.95 -16.71 -6.44
N ASN A 28 2.31 -16.83 -5.28
CA ASN A 28 1.08 -17.62 -5.12
C ASN A 28 -0.03 -16.76 -4.49
N SER A 29 -1.11 -16.57 -5.23
CA SER A 29 -2.26 -15.77 -4.78
C SER A 29 -2.92 -16.33 -3.52
N CYS A 30 -3.02 -17.65 -3.37
CA CYS A 30 -3.56 -18.27 -2.17
C CYS A 30 -2.69 -17.97 -0.94
N SER A 31 -1.37 -17.99 -1.09
CA SER A 31 -0.44 -17.64 -0.02
C SER A 31 -0.55 -16.16 0.36
N ILE A 32 -0.69 -15.28 -0.62
CA ILE A 32 -0.92 -13.85 -0.37
C ILE A 32 -2.18 -13.65 0.46
N PHE A 33 -3.29 -14.26 0.08
CA PHE A 33 -4.57 -14.06 0.76
C PHE A 33 -4.69 -14.80 2.09
N SER A 34 -3.95 -15.89 2.29
CA SER A 34 -3.89 -16.54 3.61
C SER A 34 -3.15 -15.66 4.63
N GLU A 35 -2.12 -14.95 4.20
CA GLU A 35 -1.39 -14.00 5.03
C GLU A 35 -2.12 -12.65 5.17
N LYS A 36 -2.76 -12.18 4.09
CA LYS A 36 -3.43 -10.88 3.99
C LYS A 36 -4.93 -11.05 3.68
N TYR A 37 -5.67 -11.66 4.59
CA TYR A 37 -7.09 -11.97 4.41
C TYR A 37 -7.95 -10.77 3.97
N PHE A 38 -7.71 -9.60 4.52
CA PHE A 38 -8.47 -8.40 4.15
C PHE A 38 -8.21 -7.95 2.70
N TRP A 39 -7.05 -8.27 2.13
CA TRP A 39 -6.78 -7.98 0.73
C TRP A 39 -7.70 -8.75 -0.21
N TYR A 40 -7.98 -10.02 0.10
CA TYR A 40 -8.95 -10.80 -0.66
C TYR A 40 -10.33 -10.14 -0.65
N LYS A 41 -10.78 -9.73 0.53
CA LYS A 41 -12.07 -9.07 0.70
C LYS A 41 -12.16 -7.76 -0.11
N HIS A 42 -11.12 -6.96 -0.11
CA HIS A 42 -11.06 -5.73 -0.89
C HIS A 42 -10.95 -6.00 -2.39
N ALA A 43 -10.14 -6.96 -2.82
CA ALA A 43 -10.00 -7.36 -4.21
C ALA A 43 -11.33 -7.88 -4.77
N LYS A 44 -12.05 -8.69 -4.02
CA LYS A 44 -13.39 -9.19 -4.40
C LYS A 44 -14.42 -8.06 -4.54
N LYS A 45 -14.39 -7.10 -3.64
CA LYS A 45 -15.24 -5.90 -3.71
C LYS A 45 -14.94 -5.07 -4.95
N THR A 46 -13.66 -4.91 -5.30
CA THR A 46 -13.20 -4.20 -6.50
C THR A 46 -13.62 -4.94 -7.77
N GLU A 47 -13.45 -6.27 -7.81
CA GLU A 47 -13.92 -7.11 -8.93
C GLU A 47 -15.42 -6.96 -9.15
N LYS A 48 -16.21 -7.01 -8.09
CA LYS A 48 -17.67 -6.83 -8.16
C LYS A 48 -18.07 -5.44 -8.66
N LYS A 49 -17.36 -4.40 -8.23
CA LYS A 49 -17.69 -3.01 -8.56
C LYS A 49 -17.24 -2.60 -9.97
N TRP A 50 -16.05 -3.02 -10.37
CA TRP A 50 -15.38 -2.54 -11.57
C TRP A 50 -15.15 -3.61 -12.64
N GLY A 51 -15.48 -4.87 -12.35
CA GLY A 51 -15.28 -5.98 -13.27
C GLY A 51 -13.82 -6.41 -13.46
N THR A 52 -12.89 -5.86 -12.69
CA THR A 52 -11.46 -6.20 -12.78
C THR A 52 -11.17 -7.50 -12.04
N PRO A 53 -10.81 -8.61 -12.74
CA PRO A 53 -10.56 -9.89 -12.08
C PRO A 53 -9.46 -9.79 -11.01
N ILE A 54 -9.60 -10.57 -9.94
CA ILE A 54 -8.65 -10.56 -8.80
C ILE A 54 -7.22 -10.85 -9.24
N TYR A 55 -7.03 -11.81 -10.15
CA TYR A 55 -5.68 -12.15 -10.64
C TYR A 55 -5.01 -10.97 -11.37
N LEU A 56 -5.79 -10.18 -12.11
CA LEU A 56 -5.28 -9.00 -12.79
C LEU A 56 -4.91 -7.89 -11.82
N GLN A 57 -5.72 -7.69 -10.78
CA GLN A 57 -5.40 -6.74 -9.70
C GLN A 57 -4.05 -7.09 -9.03
N LEU A 58 -3.84 -8.36 -8.69
CA LEU A 58 -2.59 -8.84 -8.11
C LEU A 58 -1.41 -8.71 -9.07
N ALA A 59 -1.61 -9.00 -10.35
CA ALA A 59 -0.58 -8.86 -11.37
C ALA A 59 -0.12 -7.40 -11.50
N ILE A 60 -1.04 -6.46 -11.53
CA ILE A 60 -0.73 -5.02 -11.57
C ILE A 60 0.06 -4.62 -10.32
N ILE A 61 -0.40 -4.97 -9.13
CA ILE A 61 0.31 -4.64 -7.87
C ILE A 61 1.71 -5.25 -7.87
N LYS A 62 1.85 -6.48 -8.34
CA LYS A 62 3.16 -7.15 -8.47
C LYS A 62 4.11 -6.37 -9.37
N MET A 63 3.64 -5.96 -10.54
CA MET A 63 4.45 -5.24 -11.53
C MET A 63 4.78 -3.82 -11.10
N GLU A 64 3.85 -3.13 -10.44
CA GLU A 64 4.00 -1.72 -10.07
C GLU A 64 4.84 -1.52 -8.81
N SER A 65 4.69 -2.37 -7.81
CA SER A 65 5.28 -2.15 -6.49
C SER A 65 5.88 -3.40 -5.84
N ASP A 66 5.73 -4.57 -6.45
CA ASP A 66 6.06 -5.86 -5.83
C ASP A 66 5.45 -6.01 -4.41
N PHE A 67 4.20 -5.55 -4.26
CA PHE A 67 3.45 -5.53 -3.01
C PHE A 67 4.04 -4.62 -1.89
N ASP A 68 4.92 -3.70 -2.24
CA ASP A 68 5.43 -2.72 -1.30
C ASP A 68 4.53 -1.48 -1.26
N TRP A 69 3.89 -1.25 -0.13
CA TRP A 69 3.00 -0.10 0.06
C TRP A 69 3.72 1.25 0.12
N LEU A 70 5.03 1.24 0.39
CA LEU A 70 5.89 2.42 0.40
C LEU A 70 6.68 2.62 -0.89
N ALA A 71 6.43 1.79 -1.91
CA ALA A 71 7.14 1.86 -3.19
C ALA A 71 7.09 3.26 -3.78
N LYS A 72 8.24 3.76 -4.17
CA LYS A 72 8.44 5.05 -4.84
C LYS A 72 9.46 4.90 -5.95
N PRO A 73 9.36 5.67 -7.04
CA PRO A 73 10.40 5.72 -8.07
C PRO A 73 11.75 6.09 -7.44
N GLN A 74 12.81 5.48 -7.94
CA GLN A 74 14.15 5.82 -7.51
C GLN A 74 14.47 7.28 -7.86
N ARG A 75 15.22 7.95 -7.01
CA ARG A 75 15.70 9.30 -7.28
C ARG A 75 16.74 9.26 -8.40
N GLN A 76 16.60 10.17 -9.34
CA GLN A 76 17.68 10.44 -10.28
C GLN A 76 18.91 10.93 -9.52
N LYS A 77 20.09 10.52 -9.98
CA LYS A 77 21.36 10.90 -9.36
C LYS A 77 22.13 11.81 -10.29
N ILE A 78 22.60 12.94 -9.77
CA ILE A 78 23.57 13.81 -10.47
C ILE A 78 24.94 13.17 -10.30
N PHE A 79 25.69 13.04 -11.41
CA PHE A 79 27.00 12.36 -11.43
C PHE A 79 27.03 10.95 -10.84
N LYS A 80 25.89 10.24 -10.91
CA LYS A 80 25.69 8.88 -10.36
C LYS A 80 25.83 8.76 -8.83
N VAL A 81 26.02 9.86 -8.12
CA VAL A 81 26.32 9.85 -6.67
C VAL A 81 25.31 10.68 -5.85
N ILE A 82 24.93 11.86 -6.33
CA ILE A 82 24.12 12.81 -5.57
C ILE A 82 22.63 12.58 -5.87
N PRO A 83 21.81 12.19 -4.88
CA PRO A 83 20.36 12.05 -5.07
C PRO A 83 19.74 13.41 -5.40
N TYR A 84 18.99 13.49 -6.48
CA TYR A 84 18.30 14.70 -6.90
C TYR A 84 16.78 14.53 -6.80
N LYS A 85 16.07 14.61 -7.90
CA LYS A 85 14.62 14.59 -7.97
C LYS A 85 14.11 13.22 -8.36
N ARG A 86 12.91 12.83 -7.86
CA ARG A 86 12.20 11.65 -8.37
C ARG A 86 11.58 11.99 -9.73
N PRO A 87 11.60 11.06 -10.71
CA PRO A 87 11.03 11.29 -12.04
C PRO A 87 9.51 11.41 -12.01
N SER A 88 8.86 10.86 -11.00
CA SER A 88 7.40 10.81 -10.87
C SER A 88 6.97 10.94 -9.41
N SER A 89 5.72 11.36 -9.20
CA SER A 89 5.06 11.39 -7.90
C SER A 89 4.33 10.07 -7.57
N SER A 90 4.54 9.00 -8.35
CA SER A 90 3.91 7.72 -8.12
C SER A 90 4.27 7.14 -6.76
N PHE A 91 3.29 6.46 -6.13
CA PHE A 91 3.42 5.97 -4.77
C PHE A 91 2.56 4.74 -4.52
N GLY A 92 3.06 3.84 -3.66
CA GLY A 92 2.31 2.74 -3.09
C GLY A 92 2.06 1.57 -4.03
N TYR A 93 1.08 0.75 -3.70
CA TYR A 93 0.77 -0.49 -4.41
C TYR A 93 0.49 -0.32 -5.90
N SER A 94 -0.28 0.69 -6.27
CA SER A 94 -0.69 0.94 -7.66
C SER A 94 0.20 1.91 -8.40
N GLN A 95 1.19 2.51 -7.73
CA GLN A 95 2.05 3.56 -8.28
C GLN A 95 1.26 4.71 -8.92
N ALA A 96 0.11 5.03 -8.33
CA ALA A 96 -0.70 6.15 -8.78
C ALA A 96 0.02 7.48 -8.52
N VAL A 97 0.03 8.35 -9.53
CA VAL A 97 0.55 9.71 -9.38
C VAL A 97 -0.45 10.60 -8.65
N LYS A 98 0.02 11.66 -8.02
CA LYS A 98 -0.83 12.56 -7.21
C LYS A 98 -2.06 13.10 -7.95
N GLY A 99 -1.93 13.41 -9.24
CA GLY A 99 -3.05 13.87 -10.07
C GLY A 99 -4.14 12.81 -10.21
N THR A 100 -3.78 11.59 -10.57
CA THR A 100 -4.71 10.46 -10.69
C THR A 100 -5.37 10.14 -9.34
N TRP A 101 -4.60 10.20 -8.26
CA TRP A 101 -5.13 9.96 -6.92
C TRP A 101 -6.13 11.03 -6.48
N LYS A 102 -5.85 12.30 -6.81
CA LYS A 102 -6.79 13.40 -6.58
C LYS A 102 -8.09 13.20 -7.37
N GLN A 103 -7.99 12.90 -8.66
CA GLN A 103 -9.14 12.63 -9.53
C GLN A 103 -10.01 11.49 -8.97
N TYR A 104 -9.40 10.37 -8.56
CA TYR A 104 -10.12 9.27 -7.92
C TYR A 104 -10.91 9.71 -6.69
N LYS A 105 -10.30 10.52 -5.81
CA LYS A 105 -10.98 11.04 -4.62
C LYS A 105 -12.14 11.95 -4.95
N ASP A 106 -11.98 12.79 -5.96
CA ASP A 106 -13.01 13.73 -6.41
C ASP A 106 -14.19 12.98 -7.05
N GLU A 107 -13.93 11.99 -7.91
CA GLU A 107 -14.97 11.22 -8.59
C GLU A 107 -15.72 10.25 -7.67
N THR A 108 -15.06 9.67 -6.70
CA THR A 108 -15.66 8.68 -5.78
C THR A 108 -16.22 9.29 -4.50
N GLY A 109 -15.92 10.55 -4.21
CA GLY A 109 -16.26 11.20 -2.94
C GLY A 109 -15.45 10.67 -1.75
N ASN A 110 -14.48 9.78 -1.97
CA ASN A 110 -13.66 9.16 -0.91
C ASN A 110 -12.49 10.07 -0.53
N LYS A 111 -12.77 11.18 0.12
CA LYS A 111 -11.77 12.19 0.49
C LYS A 111 -10.66 11.68 1.42
N PHE A 112 -10.94 10.63 2.19
CA PHE A 112 -10.00 10.05 3.17
C PHE A 112 -9.22 8.85 2.64
N ALA A 113 -9.34 8.50 1.37
CA ALA A 113 -8.53 7.45 0.78
C ALA A 113 -7.04 7.82 0.83
N SER A 114 -6.21 6.90 1.31
CA SER A 114 -4.75 7.05 1.45
C SER A 114 -4.00 6.03 0.60
#